data_c7e51f397f1d5e24805b7118dcf1f89e
#
_entry.id   c7e51f397f1d5e24805b7118dcf1f89e
#
_cell.length_a   1.000
_cell.length_b   1.000
_cell.length_c   1.000
_cell.angle_alpha   90.00
_cell.angle_beta   90.00
_cell.angle_gamma   90.00
#
_symmetry.space_group_name_H-M   'P 1'
#
loop_
_entity.id
_entity.type
_entity.pdbx_description
1 polymer ?
#
loop_
_entity_poly.entity_id
_entity_poly.type
_entity_poly.pdbx_seq_one_letter_code
_entity_poly.pdbx_strand_id
1 'polypeptide(L)'
;MKILIPEETVLNFQKNLQSIYFSNKTIMQKLESLYSLLDELNEVLSIHFICQKGCSHCCKMDVIITPLEAEYISIKTGIELSNSRFTKNNRTECPFLKDSICSIYEYRPFACRTYNGTGNIESCKNN
;
A
#
# COMPACT_ATOMS: atom_id res chain seq x y z
N MET A 1 -11.02 11.84 -14.07
CA MET A 1 -11.63 12.63 -13.00
C MET A 1 -10.55 13.30 -12.18
N LYS A 2 -10.70 14.59 -11.90
CA LYS A 2 -9.74 15.32 -11.08
C LYS A 2 -10.21 15.30 -9.62
N ILE A 3 -9.39 14.76 -8.74
CA ILE A 3 -9.67 14.76 -7.31
C ILE A 3 -9.09 16.04 -6.71
N LEU A 4 -9.93 16.80 -6.03
CA LEU A 4 -9.49 17.98 -5.30
C LEU A 4 -9.26 17.58 -3.83
N ILE A 5 -8.00 17.61 -3.42
CA ILE A 5 -7.62 17.34 -2.04
C ILE A 5 -7.63 18.68 -1.28
N PRO A 6 -8.35 18.79 -0.15
CA PRO A 6 -8.32 20.01 0.64
C PRO A 6 -6.89 20.38 1.05
N GLU A 7 -6.57 21.68 0.98
CA GLU A 7 -5.23 22.17 1.34
C GLU A 7 -4.85 21.78 2.76
N GLU A 8 -5.79 21.84 3.69
CA GLU A 8 -5.60 21.44 5.07
C GLU A 8 -5.14 19.98 5.19
N THR A 9 -5.74 19.10 4.39
CA THR A 9 -5.36 17.67 4.36
C THR A 9 -3.93 17.50 3.89
N VAL A 10 -3.53 18.23 2.85
CA VAL A 10 -2.15 18.19 2.32
C VAL A 10 -1.15 18.69 3.36
N LEU A 11 -1.45 19.81 4.00
CA LEU A 11 -0.58 20.41 5.02
C LEU A 11 -0.43 19.50 6.24
N ASN A 12 -1.51 18.90 6.70
CA ASN A 12 -1.48 17.96 7.82
C ASN A 12 -0.67 16.71 7.48
N PHE A 13 -0.83 16.20 6.26
CA PHE A 13 -0.05 15.06 5.80
C PHE A 13 1.45 15.37 5.79
N GLN A 14 1.83 16.52 5.22
CA GLN A 14 3.24 16.94 5.16
C GLN A 14 3.84 17.12 6.56
N LYS A 15 3.09 17.75 7.48
CA LYS A 15 3.54 17.96 8.85
C LYS A 15 3.76 16.62 9.58
N ASN A 16 2.83 15.68 9.43
CA ASN A 16 2.93 14.38 10.07
C ASN A 16 4.06 13.56 9.46
N LEU A 17 4.28 13.66 8.15
CA LEU A 17 5.37 12.98 7.46
C LEU A 17 6.73 13.47 7.98
N GLN A 18 6.91 14.78 8.13
CA GLN A 18 8.13 15.36 8.70
C GLN A 18 8.34 14.90 10.14
N SER A 19 7.27 14.85 10.95
CA SER A 19 7.34 14.37 12.33
C SER A 19 7.83 12.93 12.40
N ILE A 20 7.38 12.08 11.51
CA ILE A 20 7.85 10.68 11.42
C ILE A 20 9.32 10.63 11.05
N TYR A 21 9.71 11.39 10.01
CA TYR A 21 11.08 11.39 9.49
C TYR A 21 12.09 11.81 10.56
N PHE A 22 11.79 12.88 11.33
CA PHE A 22 12.68 13.42 12.33
C PHE A 22 12.51 12.79 13.73
N SER A 23 11.64 11.79 13.88
CA SER A 23 11.44 11.11 15.16
C SER A 23 12.63 10.20 15.50
N ASN A 24 12.73 9.83 16.78
CA ASN A 24 13.75 8.89 17.26
C ASN A 24 13.36 7.42 17.11
N LYS A 25 12.31 7.15 16.36
CA LYS A 25 11.83 5.78 16.10
C LYS A 25 12.84 5.00 15.26
N THR A 26 12.82 3.67 15.38
CA THR A 26 13.58 2.79 14.49
C THR A 26 13.01 2.90 13.07
N ILE A 27 13.79 2.46 12.08
CA ILE A 27 13.34 2.50 10.69
C ILE A 27 12.06 1.67 10.49
N MET A 28 11.94 0.54 11.18
CA MET A 28 10.74 -0.30 11.12
C MET A 28 9.52 0.40 11.73
N GLN A 29 9.71 1.09 12.85
CA GLN A 29 8.65 1.89 13.48
C GLN A 29 8.24 3.07 12.61
N LYS A 30 9.19 3.69 11.91
CA LYS A 30 8.90 4.76 10.95
C LYS A 30 8.07 4.22 9.79
N LEU A 31 8.37 3.02 9.31
CA LEU A 31 7.57 2.38 8.26
C LEU A 31 6.13 2.13 8.72
N GLU A 32 5.94 1.61 9.93
CA GLU A 32 4.60 1.43 10.50
C GLU A 32 3.84 2.75 10.60
N SER A 33 4.51 3.80 11.06
CA SER A 33 3.92 5.13 11.20
C SER A 33 3.54 5.70 9.83
N LEU A 34 4.37 5.50 8.81
CA LEU A 34 4.08 5.92 7.45
C LEU A 34 2.86 5.18 6.91
N TYR A 35 2.77 3.87 7.13
CA TYR A 35 1.63 3.08 6.70
C TYR A 35 0.33 3.56 7.35
N SER A 36 0.37 3.84 8.65
CA SER A 36 -0.79 4.39 9.37
C SER A 36 -1.22 5.74 8.81
N LEU A 37 -0.26 6.60 8.49
CA LEU A 37 -0.52 7.91 7.90
C LEU A 37 -1.16 7.78 6.51
N LEU A 38 -0.67 6.85 5.69
CA LEU A 38 -1.25 6.57 4.37
C LEU A 38 -2.67 6.02 4.48
N ASP A 39 -2.93 5.16 5.47
CA ASP A 39 -4.25 4.60 5.69
C ASP A 39 -5.25 5.69 6.12
N GLU A 40 -4.83 6.63 6.96
CA GLU A 40 -5.63 7.78 7.34
C GLU A 40 -5.96 8.67 6.13
N LEU A 41 -4.97 8.92 5.29
CA LEU A 41 -5.17 9.70 4.06
C LEU A 41 -6.14 8.99 3.11
N ASN A 42 -5.96 7.68 2.95
CA ASN A 42 -6.83 6.88 2.10
C ASN A 42 -8.28 6.89 2.61
N GLU A 43 -8.48 6.87 3.92
CA GLU A 43 -9.82 6.95 4.51
C GLU A 43 -10.49 8.29 4.18
N VAL A 44 -9.76 9.40 4.30
CA VAL A 44 -10.27 10.73 3.95
C VAL A 44 -10.66 10.80 2.47
N LEU A 45 -9.86 10.18 1.60
CA LEU A 45 -10.06 10.23 0.16
C LEU A 45 -10.92 9.10 -0.39
N SER A 46 -11.40 8.20 0.48
CA SER A 46 -12.05 6.95 0.07
C SER A 46 -13.32 7.15 -0.76
N ILE A 47 -14.00 8.29 -0.62
CA ILE A 47 -15.18 8.61 -1.42
C ILE A 47 -14.87 8.73 -2.92
N HIS A 48 -13.59 8.92 -3.27
CA HIS A 48 -13.14 9.04 -4.65
C HIS A 48 -12.61 7.72 -5.21
N PHE A 49 -12.49 6.69 -4.38
CA PHE A 49 -11.84 5.43 -4.76
C PHE A 49 -12.86 4.35 -5.06
N ILE A 50 -12.55 3.55 -6.08
CA ILE A 50 -13.31 2.33 -6.39
C ILE A 50 -12.68 1.11 -5.73
N CYS A 51 -11.41 1.21 -5.30
CA CYS A 51 -10.71 0.12 -4.63
C CYS A 51 -11.08 0.10 -3.15
N GLN A 52 -11.48 -1.08 -2.66
CA GLN A 52 -11.89 -1.30 -1.29
C GLN A 52 -11.23 -2.57 -0.77
N LYS A 53 -11.22 -2.76 0.55
CA LYS A 53 -10.79 -4.03 1.15
C LYS A 53 -11.61 -5.17 0.55
N GLY A 54 -10.92 -6.20 0.07
CA GLY A 54 -11.54 -7.31 -0.65
C GLY A 54 -11.47 -7.19 -2.16
N CYS A 55 -11.16 -6.01 -2.71
CA CYS A 55 -10.86 -5.86 -4.13
C CYS A 55 -9.48 -6.48 -4.41
N SER A 56 -9.41 -7.34 -5.42
CA SER A 56 -8.19 -8.09 -5.74
C SER A 56 -7.61 -7.79 -7.12
N HIS A 57 -8.17 -6.84 -7.84
CA HIS A 57 -7.74 -6.58 -9.22
C HIS A 57 -6.29 -6.12 -9.30
N CYS A 58 -5.83 -5.29 -8.36
CA CYS A 58 -4.43 -4.85 -8.29
C CYS A 58 -3.47 -5.98 -7.90
N CYS A 59 -3.95 -7.05 -7.26
CA CYS A 59 -3.14 -8.21 -6.90
C CYS A 59 -2.72 -9.05 -8.12
N LYS A 60 -3.24 -8.74 -9.29
CA LYS A 60 -2.87 -9.39 -10.56
C LYS A 60 -1.84 -8.59 -11.33
N MET A 61 -1.38 -7.50 -10.77
CA MET A 61 -0.34 -6.63 -11.34
C MET A 61 0.98 -6.87 -10.62
N ASP A 62 2.07 -6.66 -11.34
CA ASP A 62 3.39 -6.73 -10.73
C ASP A 62 3.60 -5.55 -9.79
N VAL A 63 4.05 -5.83 -8.60
CA VAL A 63 4.31 -4.83 -7.57
C VAL A 63 5.75 -4.95 -7.11
N ILE A 64 6.43 -3.81 -7.04
CA ILE A 64 7.80 -3.73 -6.54
C ILE A 64 7.75 -3.40 -5.05
N ILE A 65 8.43 -4.20 -4.24
CA ILE A 65 8.57 -3.94 -2.82
C ILE A 65 10.05 -3.75 -2.46
N THR A 66 10.30 -2.94 -1.45
CA THR A 66 11.66 -2.73 -0.95
C THR A 66 12.07 -3.88 -0.01
N PRO A 67 13.39 -4.10 0.19
CA PRO A 67 13.85 -5.09 1.18
C PRO A 67 13.30 -4.81 2.59
N LEU A 68 13.15 -3.55 2.97
CA LEU A 68 12.59 -3.17 4.26
C LEU A 68 11.14 -3.62 4.39
N GLU A 69 10.35 -3.42 3.34
CA GLU A 69 8.95 -3.87 3.32
C GLU A 69 8.82 -5.38 3.36
N ALA A 70 9.70 -6.08 2.65
CA ALA A 70 9.75 -7.56 2.71
C ALA A 70 10.05 -8.03 4.13
N GLU A 71 11.00 -7.40 4.81
CA GLU A 71 11.32 -7.70 6.21
C GLU A 71 10.12 -7.44 7.13
N TYR A 72 9.45 -6.31 6.93
CA TYR A 72 8.24 -5.97 7.68
C TYR A 72 7.16 -7.05 7.54
N ILE A 73 6.88 -7.47 6.31
CA ILE A 73 5.90 -8.53 6.04
C ILE A 73 6.32 -9.83 6.74
N SER A 74 7.60 -10.21 6.64
CA SER A 74 8.12 -11.43 7.28
C SER A 74 7.96 -11.39 8.80
N ILE A 75 8.27 -10.26 9.42
CA ILE A 75 8.15 -10.09 10.88
C ILE A 75 6.69 -10.20 11.31
N LYS A 76 5.78 -9.55 10.60
CA LYS A 76 4.36 -9.48 10.99
C LYS A 76 3.58 -10.76 10.67
N THR A 77 3.95 -11.48 9.64
CA THR A 77 3.19 -12.65 9.18
C THR A 77 3.86 -13.97 9.46
N GLY A 78 5.16 -13.97 9.75
CA GLY A 78 5.95 -15.21 9.88
C GLY A 78 6.28 -15.86 8.54
N ILE A 79 5.87 -15.24 7.43
CA ILE A 79 6.18 -15.77 6.09
C ILE A 79 7.61 -15.37 5.72
N GLU A 80 8.43 -16.36 5.36
CA GLU A 80 9.78 -16.08 4.90
C GLU A 80 9.75 -15.62 3.44
N LEU A 81 10.30 -14.43 3.18
CA LEU A 81 10.37 -13.86 1.84
C LEU A 81 11.78 -13.93 1.28
N SER A 82 11.87 -14.17 -0.03
CA SER A 82 13.13 -14.23 -0.74
C SER A 82 13.85 -12.87 -0.71
N ASN A 83 15.17 -12.90 -0.47
CA ASN A 83 16.03 -11.72 -0.57
C ASN A 83 16.50 -11.42 -2.00
N SER A 84 15.92 -12.09 -2.99
CA SER A 84 16.28 -11.84 -4.38
C SER A 84 15.98 -10.40 -4.77
N ARG A 85 17.00 -9.72 -5.31
CA ARG A 85 16.85 -8.34 -5.82
C ARG A 85 16.13 -8.29 -7.16
N PHE A 86 15.98 -9.43 -7.80
CA PHE A 86 15.38 -9.54 -9.12
C PHE A 86 14.16 -10.43 -9.03
N THR A 87 13.00 -9.84 -9.16
CA THR A 87 11.78 -10.58 -9.37
C THR A 87 11.59 -10.76 -10.86
N LYS A 88 11.30 -11.98 -11.29
CA LYS A 88 10.88 -12.19 -12.66
C LYS A 88 9.50 -11.56 -12.82
N ASN A 89 9.37 -10.77 -13.87
CA ASN A 89 8.12 -10.12 -14.21
C ASN A 89 7.20 -11.16 -14.86
N ASN A 90 6.44 -11.87 -14.05
CA ASN A 90 5.64 -12.99 -14.51
C ASN A 90 4.18 -12.64 -14.78
N ARG A 91 3.74 -11.45 -14.38
CA ARG A 91 2.33 -11.02 -14.47
C ARG A 91 1.36 -12.08 -13.92
N THR A 92 1.82 -12.82 -12.93
CA THR A 92 1.02 -13.81 -12.23
C THR A 92 0.33 -13.17 -11.04
N GLU A 93 -0.65 -13.86 -10.49
CA GLU A 93 -1.30 -13.40 -9.28
C GLU A 93 -0.29 -13.23 -8.16
N CYS A 94 -0.53 -12.21 -7.32
CA CYS A 94 0.26 -11.97 -6.12
C CYS A 94 0.28 -13.24 -5.26
N PRO A 95 1.46 -13.67 -4.76
CA PRO A 95 1.55 -14.87 -3.93
C PRO A 95 0.77 -14.78 -2.62
N PHE A 96 0.42 -13.58 -2.18
CA PHE A 96 -0.37 -13.38 -0.97
C PHE A 96 -1.88 -13.37 -1.22
N LEU A 97 -2.29 -13.47 -2.48
CA LEU A 97 -3.71 -13.55 -2.83
C LEU A 97 -4.25 -14.93 -2.52
N LYS A 98 -5.28 -15.00 -1.66
CA LYS A 98 -5.94 -16.25 -1.28
C LYS A 98 -7.45 -16.05 -1.37
N ASP A 99 -8.11 -16.93 -2.12
CA ASP A 99 -9.56 -16.85 -2.32
C ASP A 99 -10.00 -15.45 -2.79
N SER A 100 -9.22 -14.86 -3.70
CA SER A 100 -9.43 -13.52 -4.25
C SER A 100 -9.36 -12.39 -3.23
N ILE A 101 -8.72 -12.63 -2.08
CA ILE A 101 -8.53 -11.65 -1.01
C ILE A 101 -7.04 -11.57 -0.65
N CYS A 102 -6.55 -10.35 -0.44
CA CYS A 102 -5.18 -10.12 0.01
C CYS A 102 -5.00 -10.68 1.43
N SER A 103 -4.19 -11.74 1.58
CA SER A 103 -3.96 -12.37 2.88
C SER A 103 -3.09 -11.54 3.82
N ILE A 104 -2.39 -10.52 3.30
CA ILE A 104 -1.55 -9.62 4.09
C ILE A 104 -2.06 -8.18 4.05
N TYR A 105 -3.36 -7.99 3.88
CA TYR A 105 -3.97 -6.66 3.67
C TYR A 105 -3.47 -5.61 4.67
N GLU A 106 -3.41 -5.96 5.96
CA GLU A 106 -2.98 -5.04 7.01
C GLU A 106 -1.49 -4.66 6.90
N TYR A 107 -0.69 -5.49 6.25
CA TYR A 107 0.76 -5.33 6.13
C TYR A 107 1.21 -5.09 4.70
N ARG A 108 0.27 -4.74 3.83
CA ARG A 108 0.58 -4.57 2.41
C ARG A 108 1.61 -3.47 2.17
N PRO A 109 2.47 -3.62 1.16
CA PRO A 109 3.53 -2.66 0.89
C PRO A 109 2.99 -1.32 0.38
N PHE A 110 3.86 -0.33 0.37
CA PHE A 110 3.56 1.05 -0.05
C PHE A 110 2.85 1.09 -1.41
N ALA A 111 3.35 0.36 -2.40
CA ALA A 111 2.77 0.35 -3.74
C ALA A 111 1.30 -0.12 -3.72
N CYS A 112 0.99 -1.13 -2.91
CA CYS A 112 -0.38 -1.62 -2.76
C CYS A 112 -1.27 -0.64 -1.98
N ARG A 113 -0.71 0.07 -1.00
CA ARG A 113 -1.44 1.05 -0.20
C ARG A 113 -1.79 2.30 -0.99
N THR A 114 -0.94 2.68 -1.93
CA THR A 114 -1.11 3.91 -2.70
C THR A 114 -1.81 3.67 -4.05
N TYR A 115 -2.01 2.43 -4.45
CA TYR A 115 -2.76 2.11 -5.65
C TYR A 115 -4.25 2.19 -5.37
N ASN A 116 -4.88 3.22 -5.90
CA ASN A 116 -6.32 3.45 -5.73
C ASN A 116 -6.93 3.79 -7.08
N GLY A 117 -7.88 2.98 -7.53
CA GLY A 117 -8.62 3.28 -8.73
C GLY A 117 -9.66 4.38 -8.49
N THR A 118 -9.85 5.23 -9.48
CA THR A 118 -10.91 6.23 -9.50
C THR A 118 -11.79 6.00 -10.72
N GLY A 119 -13.07 6.34 -10.63
CA GLY A 119 -14.01 6.11 -11.71
C GLY A 119 -14.87 4.87 -11.45
N ASN A 120 -14.87 3.92 -12.36
CA ASN A 120 -15.63 2.67 -12.20
C ASN A 120 -14.69 1.46 -12.07
N ILE A 121 -15.25 0.34 -11.64
CA ILE A 121 -14.47 -0.89 -11.40
C ILE A 121 -13.85 -1.45 -12.68
N GLU A 122 -14.44 -1.19 -13.83
CA GLU A 122 -13.88 -1.63 -15.11
C GLU A 122 -12.53 -0.97 -15.39
N SER A 123 -12.34 0.29 -14.96
CA SER A 123 -11.07 0.99 -15.08
C SER A 123 -9.97 0.27 -14.28
N CYS A 124 -10.31 -0.28 -13.13
CA CYS A 124 -9.38 -1.05 -12.30
C CYS A 124 -9.02 -2.39 -12.96
N LYS A 125 -9.99 -3.06 -13.55
CA LYS A 125 -9.79 -4.35 -14.20
C LYS A 125 -8.93 -4.27 -15.46
N ASN A 126 -8.94 -3.14 -16.15
CA ASN A 126 -8.29 -2.97 -17.44
C ASN A 126 -6.83 -2.47 -17.34
N ASN A 127 -6.35 -2.26 -16.15
CA ASN A 127 -4.95 -1.85 -15.90
C ASN A 127 -4.00 -3.03 -15.81
#